data_bd298ab49a9a2400698d6304b265db23
#
_entry.id   bd298ab49a9a2400698d6304b265db23
#
_cell.length_a   1.000
_cell.length_b   1.000
_cell.length_c   1.000
_cell.angle_alpha   90.00
_cell.angle_beta   90.00
_cell.angle_gamma   90.00
#
_symmetry.space_group_name_H-M   'P 1'
#
loop_
_entity.id
_entity.type
_entity.pdbx_description
1 polymer ?
#
loop_
_entity_poly.entity_id
_entity_poly.type
_entity_poly.pdbx_seq_one_letter_code
_entity_poly.pdbx_strand_id
1 'polypeptide(L)'
;MSGDPSSRGFSLIELLVVVAVIAIIAGIAIPALLQARIRANETAAIASLSAIRSAQSTFASTCANGGFAQSLNDLALPAAGATQAFISEPLGANGVIRSGYHANLTADVGAMVVTPAAKTCNGSSADAMSGYFAERHPESIGYTGQRAFAIATSATIYVKDDGTLIAPGMAGAAALR
;
A
#
# COMPACT_ATOMS: atom_id res chain seq x y z
N MET A 1 12.11 48.06 -49.59
CA MET A 1 12.31 46.68 -49.98
C MET A 1 12.58 45.89 -48.73
N SER A 2 11.58 45.27 -48.13
CA SER A 2 11.71 44.37 -46.96
C SER A 2 12.13 43.01 -47.45
N GLY A 3 13.31 42.55 -47.03
CA GLY A 3 13.76 41.20 -47.30
C GLY A 3 12.99 40.22 -46.41
N ASP A 4 12.32 39.27 -47.06
CA ASP A 4 11.59 38.15 -46.41
C ASP A 4 12.58 37.26 -45.67
N PRO A 5 12.41 36.97 -44.39
CA PRO A 5 13.28 36.04 -43.70
C PRO A 5 13.10 34.63 -44.28
N SER A 6 14.14 34.09 -44.89
CA SER A 6 14.16 32.75 -45.50
C SER A 6 13.67 31.70 -44.47
N SER A 7 12.46 31.19 -44.66
CA SER A 7 11.94 30.02 -43.95
C SER A 7 12.78 28.78 -44.32
N ARG A 8 13.76 28.43 -43.49
CA ARG A 8 14.53 27.20 -43.64
C ARG A 8 13.61 26.02 -43.30
N GLY A 9 13.22 25.25 -44.30
CA GLY A 9 12.48 24.01 -44.09
C GLY A 9 13.35 22.95 -43.40
N PHE A 10 12.74 22.17 -42.53
CA PHE A 10 13.38 21.04 -41.84
C PHE A 10 13.75 19.93 -42.83
N SER A 11 14.95 19.39 -42.77
CA SER A 11 15.36 18.28 -43.64
C SER A 11 14.77 16.95 -43.10
N LEU A 12 14.31 16.08 -44.01
CA LEU A 12 13.81 14.75 -43.66
C LEU A 12 14.83 13.89 -42.91
N ILE A 13 16.13 14.04 -43.27
CA ILE A 13 17.21 13.32 -42.60
C ILE A 13 17.44 13.85 -41.16
N GLU A 14 17.26 15.12 -40.93
CA GLU A 14 17.40 15.75 -39.62
C GLU A 14 16.32 15.21 -38.66
N LEU A 15 15.08 15.06 -39.14
CA LEU A 15 14.00 14.45 -38.38
C LEU A 15 14.29 12.98 -38.11
N LEU A 16 14.77 12.23 -39.11
CA LEU A 16 15.07 10.79 -38.99
C LEU A 16 16.15 10.53 -37.95
N VAL A 17 17.22 11.34 -37.90
CA VAL A 17 18.28 11.19 -36.89
C VAL A 17 17.76 11.47 -35.49
N VAL A 18 16.91 12.49 -35.31
CA VAL A 18 16.33 12.82 -34.01
C VAL A 18 15.45 11.68 -33.49
N VAL A 19 14.56 11.13 -34.32
CA VAL A 19 13.70 10.02 -33.85
C VAL A 19 14.51 8.75 -33.59
N ALA A 20 15.59 8.49 -34.34
CA ALA A 20 16.49 7.36 -34.07
C ALA A 20 17.17 7.48 -32.70
N VAL A 21 17.67 8.67 -32.35
CA VAL A 21 18.29 8.93 -31.04
C VAL A 21 17.27 8.77 -29.92
N ILE A 22 16.07 9.34 -30.07
CA ILE A 22 14.99 9.20 -29.08
C ILE A 22 14.61 7.72 -28.88
N ALA A 23 14.51 6.93 -29.95
CA ALA A 23 14.18 5.51 -29.89
C ALA A 23 15.23 4.71 -29.07
N ILE A 24 16.52 5.01 -29.26
CA ILE A 24 17.61 4.37 -28.51
C ILE A 24 17.51 4.70 -27.01
N ILE A 25 17.31 5.98 -26.68
CA ILE A 25 17.20 6.43 -25.28
C ILE A 25 15.95 5.82 -24.64
N ALA A 26 14.81 5.82 -25.32
CA ALA A 26 13.55 5.25 -24.83
C ALA A 26 13.68 3.74 -24.57
N GLY A 27 14.39 2.99 -25.44
CA GLY A 27 14.63 1.57 -25.29
C GLY A 27 15.33 1.19 -23.98
N ILE A 28 16.18 2.06 -23.45
CA ILE A 28 16.87 1.85 -22.17
C ILE A 28 16.07 2.43 -20.99
N ALA A 29 15.42 3.57 -21.18
CA ALA A 29 14.75 4.30 -20.11
C ALA A 29 13.46 3.62 -19.64
N ILE A 30 12.67 3.01 -20.54
CA ILE A 30 11.36 2.43 -20.20
C ILE A 30 11.49 1.25 -19.21
N PRO A 31 12.36 0.23 -19.41
CA PRO A 31 12.53 -0.85 -18.44
C PRO A 31 13.04 -0.35 -17.08
N ALA A 32 13.95 0.62 -17.08
CA ALA A 32 14.47 1.21 -15.84
C ALA A 32 13.39 1.94 -15.04
N LEU A 33 12.51 2.67 -15.72
CA LEU A 33 11.38 3.36 -15.09
C LEU A 33 10.38 2.38 -14.49
N LEU A 34 10.09 1.27 -15.15
CA LEU A 34 9.20 0.23 -14.62
C LEU A 34 9.74 -0.35 -13.31
N GLN A 35 11.03 -0.70 -13.27
CA GLN A 35 11.67 -1.20 -12.05
C GLN A 35 11.67 -0.17 -10.91
N ALA A 36 11.88 1.11 -11.23
CA ALA A 36 11.81 2.18 -10.25
C ALA A 36 10.39 2.33 -9.67
N ARG A 37 9.35 2.22 -10.49
CA ARG A 37 7.94 2.23 -10.04
C ARG A 37 7.61 1.05 -9.14
N ILE A 38 8.03 -0.16 -9.49
CA ILE A 38 7.83 -1.36 -8.65
C ILE A 38 8.43 -1.14 -7.27
N ARG A 39 9.69 -0.70 -7.18
CA ARG A 39 10.36 -0.43 -5.90
C ARG A 39 9.68 0.67 -5.09
N ALA A 40 9.22 1.73 -5.73
CA ALA A 40 8.48 2.80 -5.07
C ALA A 40 7.15 2.30 -4.50
N ASN A 41 6.41 1.47 -5.24
CA ASN A 41 5.17 0.87 -4.78
C ASN A 41 5.39 -0.09 -3.60
N GLU A 42 6.44 -0.92 -3.63
CA GLU A 42 6.82 -1.80 -2.51
C GLU A 42 7.15 -1.00 -1.24
N THR A 43 7.91 0.09 -1.39
CA THR A 43 8.21 0.99 -0.27
C THR A 43 6.94 1.63 0.29
N ALA A 44 6.01 2.05 -0.57
CA ALA A 44 4.72 2.59 -0.15
C ALA A 44 3.84 1.53 0.54
N ALA A 45 3.91 0.27 0.11
CA ALA A 45 3.21 -0.84 0.77
C ALA A 45 3.74 -1.06 2.19
N ILE A 46 5.06 -1.08 2.38
CA ILE A 46 5.70 -1.21 3.71
C ILE A 46 5.34 -0.01 4.61
N ALA A 47 5.39 1.21 4.08
CA ALA A 47 4.97 2.41 4.81
C ALA A 47 3.50 2.36 5.25
N SER A 48 2.63 1.81 4.39
CA SER A 48 1.21 1.61 4.70
C SER A 48 1.00 0.62 5.85
N LEU A 49 1.75 -0.49 5.89
CA LEU A 49 1.71 -1.44 7.01
C LEU A 49 2.16 -0.79 8.32
N SER A 50 3.18 0.07 8.26
CA SER A 50 3.63 0.84 9.43
C SER A 50 2.56 1.83 9.90
N ALA A 51 1.82 2.46 8.98
CA ALA A 51 0.69 3.33 9.31
C ALA A 51 -0.46 2.54 9.95
N ILE A 52 -0.80 1.35 9.41
CA ILE A 52 -1.81 0.46 10.00
C ILE A 52 -1.40 0.05 11.42
N ARG A 53 -0.14 -0.31 11.63
CA ARG A 53 0.37 -0.65 12.98
C ARG A 53 0.20 0.51 13.96
N SER A 54 0.54 1.72 13.55
CA SER A 54 0.38 2.91 14.40
C SER A 54 -1.09 3.18 14.72
N ALA A 55 -1.98 3.07 13.73
CA ALA A 55 -3.42 3.20 13.91
C ALA A 55 -3.98 2.14 14.87
N GLN A 56 -3.57 0.89 14.73
CA GLN A 56 -3.94 -0.21 15.61
C GLN A 56 -3.48 0.03 17.05
N SER A 57 -2.25 0.50 17.25
CA SER A 57 -1.73 0.83 18.58
C SER A 57 -2.55 1.95 19.25
N THR A 58 -2.91 2.99 18.49
CA THR A 58 -3.75 4.07 18.98
C THR A 58 -5.16 3.58 19.29
N PHE A 59 -5.78 2.82 18.38
CA PHE A 59 -7.11 2.23 18.58
C PHE A 59 -7.14 1.33 19.83
N ALA A 60 -6.18 0.44 19.98
CA ALA A 60 -6.10 -0.46 21.12
C ALA A 60 -5.98 0.29 22.45
N SER A 61 -5.16 1.34 22.52
CA SER A 61 -4.90 2.09 23.75
C SER A 61 -6.02 3.06 24.13
N THR A 62 -6.76 3.60 23.15
CA THR A 62 -7.73 4.68 23.41
C THR A 62 -9.19 4.28 23.20
N CYS A 63 -9.46 3.21 22.44
CA CYS A 63 -10.80 2.88 21.97
C CYS A 63 -11.31 1.48 22.33
N ALA A 64 -10.43 0.51 22.44
CA ALA A 64 -10.82 -0.90 22.50
C ALA A 64 -10.19 -1.67 23.68
N ASN A 65 -9.78 -0.98 24.75
CA ASN A 65 -9.26 -1.59 25.97
C ASN A 65 -8.19 -2.67 25.72
N GLY A 66 -7.25 -2.41 24.81
CA GLY A 66 -6.19 -3.33 24.42
C GLY A 66 -6.53 -4.22 23.22
N GLY A 67 -7.75 -4.19 22.71
CA GLY A 67 -8.18 -4.93 21.53
C GLY A 67 -7.82 -4.21 20.23
N PHE A 68 -7.62 -4.96 19.15
CA PHE A 68 -7.26 -4.47 17.82
C PHE A 68 -8.46 -4.55 16.87
N ALA A 69 -8.61 -3.54 16.01
CA ALA A 69 -9.64 -3.53 14.97
C ALA A 69 -9.42 -4.64 13.94
N GLN A 70 -10.51 -5.16 13.37
CA GLN A 70 -10.49 -6.29 12.45
C GLN A 70 -10.71 -5.90 10.99
N SER A 71 -10.93 -4.62 10.74
CA SER A 71 -11.03 -4.07 9.38
C SER A 71 -10.44 -2.67 9.29
N LEU A 72 -10.00 -2.30 8.11
CA LEU A 72 -9.58 -0.92 7.83
C LEU A 72 -10.76 0.04 7.94
N ASN A 73 -11.98 -0.42 7.64
CA ASN A 73 -13.21 0.34 7.80
C ASN A 73 -13.42 0.78 9.26
N ASP A 74 -13.17 -0.10 10.23
CA ASP A 74 -13.29 0.23 11.65
C ASP A 74 -12.24 1.25 12.09
N LEU A 75 -11.01 1.20 11.55
CA LEU A 75 -9.97 2.20 11.81
C LEU A 75 -10.27 3.55 11.14
N ALA A 76 -11.07 3.56 10.08
CA ALA A 76 -11.51 4.78 9.40
C ALA A 76 -12.63 5.51 10.12
N LEU A 77 -13.28 4.88 11.12
CA LEU A 77 -14.28 5.52 11.96
C LEU A 77 -13.60 6.34 13.07
N PRO A 78 -13.90 7.65 13.21
CA PRO A 78 -13.39 8.44 14.33
C PRO A 78 -14.04 7.98 15.66
N ALA A 79 -13.33 8.17 16.76
CA ALA A 79 -13.90 7.99 18.10
C ALA A 79 -15.06 8.95 18.33
N ALA A 80 -16.02 8.59 19.20
CA ALA A 80 -17.14 9.46 19.55
C ALA A 80 -16.66 10.85 20.02
N GLY A 81 -17.11 11.88 19.32
CA GLY A 81 -16.70 13.27 19.59
C GLY A 81 -15.35 13.70 18.96
N ALA A 82 -14.64 12.81 18.29
CA ALA A 82 -13.45 13.15 17.50
C ALA A 82 -13.79 13.41 16.04
N THR A 83 -12.99 14.26 15.38
CA THR A 83 -13.11 14.55 13.95
C THR A 83 -12.14 13.75 13.09
N GLN A 84 -11.13 13.13 13.72
CA GLN A 84 -10.08 12.42 13.02
C GLN A 84 -10.19 10.91 13.26
N ALA A 85 -10.15 10.15 12.20
CA ALA A 85 -10.09 8.70 12.22
C ALA A 85 -8.70 8.18 12.66
N PHE A 86 -8.61 6.92 13.06
CA PHE A 86 -7.34 6.29 13.44
C PHE A 86 -6.43 6.07 12.23
N ILE A 87 -7.02 5.86 11.05
CA ILE A 87 -6.28 5.76 9.78
C ILE A 87 -6.86 6.73 8.74
N SER A 88 -6.01 7.24 7.85
CA SER A 88 -6.44 8.19 6.83
C SER A 88 -7.22 7.51 5.69
N GLU A 89 -8.17 8.25 5.08
CA GLU A 89 -9.03 7.85 3.96
C GLU A 89 -8.36 6.96 2.88
N PRO A 90 -7.12 7.21 2.44
CA PRO A 90 -6.52 6.37 1.40
C PRO A 90 -6.32 4.89 1.78
N LEU A 91 -6.50 4.55 3.07
CA LEU A 91 -6.44 3.18 3.61
C LEU A 91 -7.71 2.83 4.39
N GLY A 92 -8.80 3.53 4.15
CA GLY A 92 -10.04 3.45 4.95
C GLY A 92 -10.93 2.24 4.66
N ALA A 93 -10.53 1.29 3.82
CA ALA A 93 -11.33 0.10 3.53
C ALA A 93 -10.47 -1.12 3.19
N ASN A 94 -10.94 -2.31 3.58
CA ASN A 94 -10.34 -3.56 3.13
C ASN A 94 -10.52 -3.72 1.61
N GLY A 95 -9.49 -4.27 0.95
CA GLY A 95 -9.47 -4.43 -0.50
C GLY A 95 -9.11 -3.17 -1.29
N VAL A 96 -8.92 -2.02 -0.63
CA VAL A 96 -8.54 -0.78 -1.32
C VAL A 96 -7.18 -0.95 -2.01
N ILE A 97 -7.09 -0.45 -3.24
CA ILE A 97 -5.85 -0.45 -4.01
C ILE A 97 -5.18 0.91 -3.84
N ARG A 98 -3.96 0.91 -3.32
CA ARG A 98 -3.12 2.11 -3.21
C ARG A 98 -1.69 1.79 -3.62
N SER A 99 -1.13 2.66 -4.46
CA SER A 99 0.21 2.46 -5.03
C SER A 99 0.37 1.06 -5.66
N GLY A 100 -0.68 0.56 -6.36
CA GLY A 100 -0.70 -0.74 -7.02
C GLY A 100 -0.70 -1.96 -6.08
N TYR A 101 -1.08 -1.77 -4.80
CA TYR A 101 -1.17 -2.82 -3.78
C TYR A 101 -2.54 -2.86 -3.13
N HIS A 102 -3.12 -4.03 -3.01
CA HIS A 102 -4.31 -4.26 -2.17
C HIS A 102 -3.94 -4.12 -0.69
N ALA A 103 -4.87 -3.63 0.12
CA ALA A 103 -4.72 -3.52 1.57
C ALA A 103 -5.81 -4.31 2.26
N ASN A 104 -5.45 -5.20 3.16
CA ASN A 104 -6.39 -5.97 3.96
C ASN A 104 -5.96 -6.00 5.42
N LEU A 105 -6.95 -6.01 6.30
CA LEU A 105 -6.81 -6.13 7.75
C LEU A 105 -7.84 -7.14 8.26
N THR A 106 -7.40 -8.09 9.07
CA THR A 106 -8.26 -9.13 9.64
C THR A 106 -7.73 -9.60 11.00
N ALA A 107 -8.42 -10.52 11.65
CA ALA A 107 -7.93 -11.20 12.83
C ALA A 107 -6.68 -12.04 12.52
N ASP A 108 -5.74 -12.10 13.46
CA ASP A 108 -4.65 -13.06 13.39
C ASP A 108 -5.13 -14.45 13.84
N VAL A 109 -4.36 -15.48 13.52
CA VAL A 109 -4.68 -16.86 13.92
C VAL A 109 -4.71 -16.97 15.45
N GLY A 110 -5.79 -17.53 15.98
CA GLY A 110 -5.97 -17.73 17.42
C GLY A 110 -6.31 -16.46 18.21
N ALA A 111 -6.58 -15.34 17.54
CA ALA A 111 -7.02 -14.13 18.22
C ALA A 111 -8.38 -14.34 18.91
N MET A 112 -8.54 -13.83 20.13
CA MET A 112 -9.75 -13.90 20.95
C MET A 112 -10.34 -12.51 21.13
N VAL A 113 -11.67 -12.45 21.39
CA VAL A 113 -12.37 -11.19 21.65
C VAL A 113 -11.84 -10.54 22.94
N VAL A 114 -11.45 -9.28 22.85
CA VAL A 114 -11.03 -8.44 23.96
C VAL A 114 -12.13 -7.44 24.32
N THR A 115 -12.69 -6.77 23.30
CA THR A 115 -13.73 -5.76 23.48
C THR A 115 -14.83 -5.98 22.44
N PRO A 116 -16.09 -6.24 22.87
CA PRO A 116 -17.21 -6.32 21.94
C PRO A 116 -17.38 -5.03 21.12
N ALA A 117 -17.80 -5.14 19.87
CA ALA A 117 -18.02 -4.04 18.95
C ALA A 117 -18.83 -2.88 19.58
N ALA A 118 -19.92 -3.18 20.26
CA ALA A 118 -20.77 -2.20 20.92
C ALA A 118 -20.09 -1.43 22.08
N LYS A 119 -18.94 -1.87 22.55
CA LYS A 119 -18.17 -1.23 23.61
C LYS A 119 -16.91 -0.49 23.11
N THR A 120 -16.66 -0.50 21.81
CA THR A 120 -15.59 0.30 21.23
C THR A 120 -16.01 1.77 21.17
N CYS A 121 -15.05 2.67 21.28
CA CYS A 121 -15.31 4.12 21.35
C CYS A 121 -15.83 4.71 20.03
N ASN A 122 -15.64 4.02 18.91
CA ASN A 122 -16.03 4.48 17.57
C ASN A 122 -17.20 3.68 16.95
N GLY A 123 -17.79 2.74 17.70
CA GLY A 123 -18.86 1.89 17.17
C GLY A 123 -18.41 0.99 16.03
N SER A 124 -17.25 0.32 16.19
CA SER A 124 -16.73 -0.64 15.22
C SER A 124 -17.78 -1.65 14.78
N SER A 125 -17.67 -2.13 13.55
CA SER A 125 -18.61 -3.13 13.00
C SER A 125 -18.31 -4.54 13.50
N ALA A 126 -17.07 -4.81 13.94
CA ALA A 126 -16.62 -6.09 14.47
C ALA A 126 -16.01 -5.95 15.86
N ASP A 127 -16.02 -7.06 16.62
CA ASP A 127 -15.37 -7.14 17.93
C ASP A 127 -13.87 -6.89 17.81
N ALA A 128 -13.31 -6.14 18.75
CA ALA A 128 -11.88 -5.94 18.83
C ALA A 128 -11.20 -7.19 19.43
N MET A 129 -10.16 -7.68 18.77
CA MET A 129 -9.52 -8.95 19.06
C MET A 129 -8.14 -8.76 19.71
N SER A 130 -7.60 -9.82 20.32
CA SER A 130 -6.29 -9.81 20.96
C SER A 130 -5.11 -9.75 19.97
N GLY A 131 -5.38 -9.96 18.67
CA GLY A 131 -4.37 -9.92 17.62
C GLY A 131 -4.99 -9.48 16.29
N TYR A 132 -4.16 -8.86 15.44
CA TYR A 132 -4.50 -8.48 14.09
C TYR A 132 -3.45 -8.98 13.10
N PHE A 133 -3.88 -9.10 11.86
CA PHE A 133 -3.05 -9.40 10.72
C PHE A 133 -3.40 -8.41 9.61
N ALA A 134 -2.39 -7.72 9.08
CA ALA A 134 -2.53 -6.83 7.94
C ALA A 134 -1.59 -7.25 6.82
N GLU A 135 -2.07 -7.21 5.57
CA GLU A 135 -1.27 -7.61 4.42
C GLU A 135 -1.42 -6.64 3.25
N ARG A 136 -0.39 -6.64 2.41
CA ARG A 136 -0.31 -5.88 1.17
C ARG A 136 0.25 -6.78 0.09
N HIS A 137 -0.54 -7.07 -0.96
CA HIS A 137 -0.07 -7.80 -2.14
C HIS A 137 -0.28 -6.96 -3.40
N PRO A 138 0.59 -7.11 -4.42
CA PRO A 138 0.47 -6.33 -5.64
C PRO A 138 -0.79 -6.68 -6.41
N GLU A 139 -1.45 -5.68 -6.98
CA GLU A 139 -2.58 -5.86 -7.90
C GLU A 139 -2.19 -6.67 -9.14
N SER A 140 -0.96 -6.44 -9.64
CA SER A 140 -0.40 -7.14 -10.79
C SER A 140 1.08 -7.45 -10.55
N ILE A 141 1.38 -8.75 -10.35
CA ILE A 141 2.74 -9.22 -10.12
C ILE A 141 3.62 -8.93 -11.34
N GLY A 142 4.79 -8.34 -11.11
CA GLY A 142 5.75 -7.95 -12.16
C GLY A 142 5.48 -6.58 -12.78
N TYR A 143 4.33 -5.95 -12.52
CA TYR A 143 3.97 -4.62 -13.03
C TYR A 143 3.79 -3.58 -11.92
N THR A 144 2.98 -3.88 -10.92
CA THR A 144 2.76 -2.97 -9.78
C THR A 144 3.66 -3.28 -8.60
N GLY A 145 4.12 -4.52 -8.47
CA GLY A 145 5.04 -5.02 -7.45
C GLY A 145 5.48 -6.45 -7.77
N GLN A 146 6.50 -6.93 -7.06
CA GLN A 146 6.96 -8.32 -7.15
C GLN A 146 6.74 -9.08 -5.85
N ARG A 147 6.75 -8.40 -4.71
CA ARG A 147 6.69 -8.99 -3.37
C ARG A 147 5.42 -8.61 -2.65
N ALA A 148 4.90 -9.51 -1.84
CA ALA A 148 3.84 -9.22 -0.88
C ALA A 148 4.44 -8.99 0.51
N PHE A 149 3.74 -8.20 1.33
CA PHE A 149 4.18 -7.82 2.68
C PHE A 149 3.04 -8.03 3.67
N ALA A 150 3.37 -8.42 4.89
CA ALA A 150 2.39 -8.55 5.96
C ALA A 150 2.99 -8.15 7.31
N ILE A 151 2.12 -7.77 8.23
CA ILE A 151 2.46 -7.49 9.62
C ILE A 151 1.37 -8.07 10.53
N ALA A 152 1.78 -8.54 11.69
CA ALA A 152 0.88 -8.97 12.74
C ALA A 152 1.17 -8.21 14.05
N THR A 153 0.52 -8.60 15.10
CA THR A 153 0.68 -8.00 16.45
C THR A 153 2.14 -7.98 16.93
N SER A 154 2.98 -8.90 16.44
CA SER A 154 4.43 -8.93 16.73
C SER A 154 5.21 -7.71 16.21
N ALA A 155 4.59 -6.88 15.39
CA ALA A 155 5.18 -5.70 14.76
C ALA A 155 6.34 -5.97 13.78
N THR A 156 6.67 -7.23 13.50
CA THR A 156 7.63 -7.62 12.48
C THR A 156 6.96 -7.60 11.11
N ILE A 157 7.61 -7.01 10.12
CA ILE A 157 7.15 -7.06 8.73
C ILE A 157 7.68 -8.33 8.10
N TYR A 158 6.80 -9.08 7.47
CA TYR A 158 7.11 -10.28 6.71
C TYR A 158 7.00 -10.01 5.23
N VAL A 159 7.79 -10.72 4.44
CA VAL A 159 7.85 -10.60 2.98
C VAL A 159 7.68 -11.97 2.34
N LYS A 160 6.98 -12.00 1.22
CA LYS A 160 6.83 -13.16 0.34
C LYS A 160 7.25 -12.75 -1.07
N ASP A 161 8.33 -13.36 -1.57
CA ASP A 161 9.01 -12.91 -2.79
C ASP A 161 8.24 -13.21 -4.09
N ASP A 162 7.27 -14.14 -4.05
CA ASP A 162 6.44 -14.49 -5.21
C ASP A 162 5.27 -13.51 -5.45
N GLY A 163 5.08 -12.52 -4.57
CA GLY A 163 4.02 -11.52 -4.68
C GLY A 163 2.60 -12.04 -4.42
N THR A 164 2.42 -13.31 -4.13
CA THR A 164 1.10 -13.87 -3.82
C THR A 164 0.66 -13.48 -2.41
N LEU A 165 -0.66 -13.42 -2.20
CA LEU A 165 -1.27 -13.08 -0.93
C LEU A 165 -0.67 -13.86 0.24
N ILE A 166 -0.38 -13.17 1.33
CA ILE A 166 0.04 -13.79 2.60
C ILE A 166 -1.21 -13.97 3.45
N ALA A 167 -1.45 -15.20 3.89
CA ALA A 167 -2.55 -15.52 4.82
C ALA A 167 -2.15 -15.27 6.28
N PRO A 168 -3.12 -15.09 7.21
CA PRO A 168 -2.85 -15.10 8.63
C PRO A 168 -2.04 -16.34 9.05
N GLY A 169 -1.10 -16.17 9.99
CA GLY A 169 -0.14 -17.21 10.34
C GLY A 169 1.15 -17.20 9.53
N MET A 170 1.29 -16.28 8.55
CA MET A 170 2.53 -15.97 7.80
C MET A 170 3.14 -17.15 7.02
N ALA A 171 2.34 -18.14 6.62
CA ALA A 171 2.84 -19.30 5.91
C ALA A 171 3.58 -18.89 4.61
N GLY A 172 4.82 -19.35 4.45
CA GLY A 172 5.66 -19.07 3.28
C GLY A 172 6.27 -17.68 3.22
N ALA A 173 6.10 -16.86 4.26
CA ALA A 173 6.71 -15.53 4.37
C ALA A 173 7.93 -15.54 5.31
N ALA A 174 8.94 -14.72 5.02
CA ALA A 174 10.13 -14.54 5.84
C ALA A 174 10.13 -13.16 6.49
N ALA A 175 10.76 -12.99 7.66
CA ALA A 175 10.91 -11.68 8.26
C ALA A 175 11.76 -10.77 7.36
N LEU A 176 11.28 -9.56 7.11
CA LEU A 176 12.02 -8.54 6.36
C LEU A 176 13.19 -8.06 7.22
N ARG A 177 14.41 -8.18 6.69
CA ARG A 177 15.67 -7.78 7.35
C ARG A 177 16.16 -6.44 6.83
#